data_845d86c34ced9aac1e331bc2cd6950f9
#
_entry.id   845d86c34ced9aac1e331bc2cd6950f9
#
_cell.length_a   1.000
_cell.length_b   1.000
_cell.length_c   1.000
_cell.angle_alpha   90.00
_cell.angle_beta   90.00
_cell.angle_gamma   90.00
#
_symmetry.space_group_name_H-M   'P 1'
#
loop_
_entity.id
_entity.type
_entity.pdbx_description
1 polymer ?
#
loop_
_entity_poly.entity_id
_entity_poly.type
_entity_poly.pdbx_seq_one_letter_code
_entity_poly.pdbx_strand_id
1 'polypeptide(L)'
;MLKGRLVRYLHHGIEFLGVLVEDGAQGGRYGLGANLIAPLDTTNDMMEFIINFERLGGIKPSAPQVSLDEVKLLAPIKSPLQDPICLGLNYLDHAKESMRFKGEKDSKLENPVYFSKRVGFFSDPNSVFSKGRFTNQLDYEVELVVIIGRDCRFVSHSEAMDYVFGYSIGNDLSARDIQLKHKQWYAGKSLEGSFPLGPCIVLRDSLDAHNLTIKSFVNGELRQHSSTANLIFDIPTVISELSGYFTLRAGTVISMGTPSGVGMGFVPPRFLEVGDVVSCEIEGIGILDTRIES
;
A
#
# COMPACT_ATOMS: atom_id res chain seq x y z
N MET A 1 -12.63 -0.72 -19.92
CA MET A 1 -12.67 -0.32 -18.49
C MET A 1 -11.92 -1.38 -17.67
N LEU A 2 -10.97 -0.93 -16.84
CA LEU A 2 -10.21 -1.79 -15.91
C LEU A 2 -11.00 -1.96 -14.62
N LYS A 3 -11.88 -2.98 -14.56
CA LYS A 3 -12.73 -3.24 -13.39
C LYS A 3 -12.43 -4.60 -12.77
N GLY A 4 -12.48 -4.67 -11.45
CA GLY A 4 -12.30 -5.87 -10.65
C GLY A 4 -11.34 -5.66 -9.48
N ARG A 5 -11.26 -6.66 -8.62
CA ARG A 5 -10.33 -6.72 -7.48
C ARG A 5 -9.48 -7.97 -7.60
N LEU A 6 -8.20 -7.81 -7.86
CA LEU A 6 -7.26 -8.90 -8.09
C LEU A 6 -6.60 -9.33 -6.79
N VAL A 7 -6.49 -10.63 -6.60
CA VAL A 7 -5.80 -11.25 -5.47
C VAL A 7 -4.73 -12.22 -5.94
N ARG A 8 -3.66 -12.35 -5.16
CA ARG A 8 -2.73 -13.47 -5.20
C ARG A 8 -2.98 -14.30 -3.96
N TYR A 9 -3.11 -15.61 -4.11
CA TYR A 9 -3.46 -16.49 -3.01
C TYR A 9 -2.80 -17.86 -3.10
N LEU A 10 -2.64 -18.50 -1.94
CA LEU A 10 -2.14 -19.85 -1.81
C LEU A 10 -3.31 -20.81 -1.54
N HIS A 11 -3.46 -21.84 -2.37
CA HIS A 11 -4.43 -22.89 -2.23
C HIS A 11 -3.75 -24.24 -2.43
N HIS A 12 -3.87 -25.16 -1.44
CA HIS A 12 -3.20 -26.46 -1.44
C HIS A 12 -1.69 -26.40 -1.76
N GLY A 13 -0.98 -25.36 -1.28
CA GLY A 13 0.46 -25.19 -1.47
C GLY A 13 0.86 -24.62 -2.83
N ILE A 14 -0.08 -24.25 -3.69
CA ILE A 14 0.16 -23.66 -5.02
C ILE A 14 -0.31 -22.20 -5.00
N GLU A 15 0.50 -21.31 -5.58
CA GLU A 15 0.15 -19.89 -5.75
C GLU A 15 -0.71 -19.69 -7.01
N PHE A 16 -1.74 -18.87 -6.90
CA PHE A 16 -2.66 -18.53 -7.97
C PHE A 16 -2.94 -17.01 -7.99
N LEU A 17 -3.36 -16.51 -9.15
CA LEU A 17 -4.05 -15.25 -9.28
C LEU A 17 -5.55 -15.49 -9.43
N GLY A 18 -6.35 -14.56 -8.90
CA GLY A 18 -7.79 -14.59 -9.04
C GLY A 18 -8.41 -13.22 -8.97
N VAL A 19 -9.69 -13.16 -9.28
CA VAL A 19 -10.53 -11.98 -9.11
C VAL A 19 -11.59 -12.27 -8.06
N LEU A 20 -11.81 -11.33 -7.14
CA LEU A 20 -12.88 -11.44 -6.16
C LEU A 20 -14.23 -11.35 -6.85
N VAL A 21 -15.13 -12.26 -6.49
CA VAL A 21 -16.51 -12.30 -6.98
C VAL A 21 -17.40 -11.58 -5.99
N GLU A 22 -18.08 -10.53 -6.42
CA GLU A 22 -19.05 -9.82 -5.60
C GLU A 22 -20.29 -10.71 -5.40
N ASP A 23 -20.52 -11.15 -4.16
CA ASP A 23 -21.64 -11.99 -3.77
C ASP A 23 -22.63 -11.29 -2.83
N GLY A 24 -22.45 -9.98 -2.63
CA GLY A 24 -23.27 -9.16 -1.74
C GLY A 24 -22.98 -9.36 -0.25
N ALA A 25 -21.91 -10.06 0.11
CA ALA A 25 -21.49 -10.22 1.49
C ALA A 25 -21.18 -8.86 2.12
N GLN A 26 -21.69 -8.61 3.33
CA GLN A 26 -21.33 -7.45 4.11
C GLN A 26 -20.17 -7.81 5.06
N GLY A 27 -19.06 -7.10 4.96
CA GLY A 27 -17.86 -7.36 5.76
C GLY A 27 -17.03 -8.50 5.18
N GLY A 28 -16.94 -9.60 5.88
CA GLY A 28 -16.13 -10.74 5.48
C GLY A 28 -14.66 -10.59 5.85
N ARG A 29 -13.87 -11.62 5.58
CA ARG A 29 -12.44 -11.66 5.86
C ARG A 29 -11.72 -10.55 5.06
N TYR A 30 -10.79 -9.87 5.69
CA TYR A 30 -10.04 -8.72 5.13
C TYR A 30 -10.91 -7.50 4.74
N GLY A 31 -12.18 -7.41 5.19
CA GLY A 31 -13.07 -6.30 4.83
C GLY A 31 -13.41 -6.22 3.33
N LEU A 32 -13.30 -7.33 2.62
CA LEU A 32 -13.42 -7.35 1.15
C LEU A 32 -14.87 -7.35 0.64
N GLY A 33 -15.86 -7.68 1.48
CA GLY A 33 -17.26 -7.77 1.02
C GLY A 33 -17.45 -8.81 -0.09
N ALA A 34 -16.63 -9.86 -0.11
CA ALA A 34 -16.66 -10.97 -1.05
C ALA A 34 -16.18 -12.23 -0.35
N ASN A 35 -16.76 -13.37 -0.67
CA ASN A 35 -16.38 -14.67 -0.09
C ASN A 35 -15.78 -15.64 -1.12
N LEU A 36 -15.85 -15.30 -2.40
CA LEU A 36 -15.41 -16.17 -3.48
C LEU A 36 -14.32 -15.51 -4.33
N ILE A 37 -13.42 -16.35 -4.82
CA ILE A 37 -12.38 -16.02 -5.78
C ILE A 37 -12.63 -16.83 -7.05
N ALA A 38 -12.70 -16.18 -8.20
CA ALA A 38 -12.59 -16.84 -9.50
C ALA A 38 -11.11 -16.86 -9.90
N PRO A 39 -10.47 -18.04 -10.03
CA PRO A 39 -9.11 -18.15 -10.52
C PRO A 39 -8.97 -17.51 -11.89
N LEU A 40 -7.80 -17.00 -12.23
CA LEU A 40 -7.50 -16.51 -13.58
C LEU A 40 -6.81 -17.60 -14.40
N ASP A 41 -7.29 -17.80 -15.62
CA ASP A 41 -6.64 -18.67 -16.61
C ASP A 41 -5.51 -17.90 -17.31
N THR A 42 -4.42 -17.66 -16.58
CA THR A 42 -3.29 -16.86 -17.02
C THR A 42 -2.01 -17.23 -16.23
N THR A 43 -1.03 -16.33 -16.22
CA THR A 43 0.17 -16.46 -15.37
C THR A 43 -0.20 -16.44 -13.88
N ASN A 44 0.63 -17.07 -13.03
CA ASN A 44 0.52 -16.99 -11.57
C ASN A 44 1.37 -15.86 -10.98
N ASP A 45 2.02 -15.05 -11.80
CA ASP A 45 2.82 -13.90 -11.40
C ASP A 45 2.06 -12.60 -11.69
N MET A 46 1.74 -11.84 -10.64
CA MET A 46 0.99 -10.58 -10.77
C MET A 46 1.77 -9.52 -11.52
N MET A 47 3.10 -9.49 -11.39
CA MET A 47 3.93 -8.53 -12.10
C MET A 47 3.93 -8.83 -13.61
N GLU A 48 4.06 -10.10 -13.98
CA GLU A 48 3.92 -10.54 -15.37
C GLU A 48 2.51 -10.23 -15.90
N PHE A 49 1.48 -10.43 -15.08
CA PHE A 49 0.10 -10.11 -15.43
C PHE A 49 -0.09 -8.62 -15.70
N ILE A 50 0.44 -7.73 -14.84
CA ILE A 50 0.35 -6.29 -15.01
C ILE A 50 1.05 -5.85 -16.31
N ILE A 51 2.31 -6.27 -16.50
CA ILE A 51 3.12 -5.88 -17.65
C ILE A 51 2.48 -6.32 -18.98
N ASN A 52 1.83 -7.48 -18.99
CA ASN A 52 1.24 -8.07 -20.18
C ASN A 52 -0.29 -7.97 -20.23
N PHE A 53 -0.91 -7.14 -19.40
CA PHE A 53 -2.35 -7.09 -19.21
C PHE A 53 -3.15 -6.99 -20.51
N GLU A 54 -2.76 -6.08 -21.40
CA GLU A 54 -3.41 -5.90 -22.71
C GLU A 54 -3.18 -7.12 -23.62
N ARG A 55 -1.96 -7.67 -23.67
CA ARG A 55 -1.60 -8.85 -24.46
C ARG A 55 -2.35 -10.11 -23.98
N LEU A 56 -2.57 -10.24 -22.70
CA LEU A 56 -3.33 -11.34 -22.10
C LEU A 56 -4.84 -11.21 -22.33
N GLY A 57 -5.30 -10.02 -22.79
CA GLY A 57 -6.71 -9.75 -23.05
C GLY A 57 -7.51 -9.48 -21.77
N GLY A 58 -6.86 -8.98 -20.74
CA GLY A 58 -7.49 -8.55 -19.48
C GLY A 58 -7.82 -9.70 -18.52
N ILE A 59 -8.83 -9.48 -17.68
CA ILE A 59 -9.28 -10.46 -16.68
C ILE A 59 -10.09 -11.56 -17.38
N LYS A 60 -9.63 -12.80 -17.23
CA LYS A 60 -10.32 -14.01 -17.73
C LYS A 60 -10.54 -14.99 -16.57
N PRO A 61 -11.65 -14.85 -15.84
CA PRO A 61 -11.96 -15.78 -14.76
C PRO A 61 -12.20 -17.18 -15.28
N SER A 62 -11.71 -18.17 -14.57
CA SER A 62 -11.98 -19.58 -14.80
C SER A 62 -12.90 -20.16 -13.73
N ALA A 63 -13.48 -21.32 -13.98
CA ALA A 63 -14.21 -22.12 -13.02
C ALA A 63 -13.36 -23.35 -12.63
N PRO A 64 -13.56 -23.94 -11.43
CA PRO A 64 -14.49 -23.55 -10.37
C PRO A 64 -13.97 -22.36 -9.53
N GLN A 65 -14.91 -21.65 -8.87
CA GLN A 65 -14.59 -20.63 -7.86
C GLN A 65 -14.10 -21.29 -6.57
N VAL A 66 -13.27 -20.57 -5.80
CA VAL A 66 -12.70 -21.03 -4.53
C VAL A 66 -13.17 -20.11 -3.40
N SER A 67 -13.48 -20.68 -2.24
CA SER A 67 -13.84 -19.88 -1.07
C SER A 67 -12.64 -19.12 -0.54
N LEU A 68 -12.84 -17.86 -0.16
CA LEU A 68 -11.82 -17.03 0.50
C LEU A 68 -11.36 -17.64 1.84
N ASP A 69 -12.21 -18.43 2.51
CA ASP A 69 -11.89 -19.10 3.76
C ASP A 69 -10.97 -20.33 3.58
N GLU A 70 -10.91 -20.88 2.36
CA GLU A 70 -10.08 -22.05 2.04
C GLU A 70 -8.65 -21.68 1.59
N VAL A 71 -8.36 -20.38 1.47
CA VAL A 71 -7.08 -19.89 0.95
C VAL A 71 -6.37 -18.98 1.93
N LYS A 72 -5.06 -18.82 1.73
CA LYS A 72 -4.27 -17.74 2.33
C LYS A 72 -4.05 -16.66 1.28
N LEU A 73 -4.52 -15.43 1.53
CA LEU A 73 -4.14 -14.29 0.69
C LEU A 73 -2.65 -13.99 0.87
N LEU A 74 -2.01 -13.67 -0.23
CA LEU A 74 -0.62 -13.25 -0.32
C LEU A 74 -0.56 -11.79 -0.75
N ALA A 75 0.57 -11.12 -0.52
CA ALA A 75 0.77 -9.80 -1.09
C ALA A 75 0.49 -9.84 -2.59
N PRO A 76 -0.38 -8.97 -3.12
CA PRO A 76 -0.79 -9.07 -4.51
C PRO A 76 0.39 -9.01 -5.49
N ILE A 77 1.40 -8.22 -5.18
CA ILE A 77 2.71 -8.24 -5.84
C ILE A 77 3.70 -8.91 -4.88
N LYS A 78 4.41 -9.94 -5.34
CA LYS A 78 5.38 -10.67 -4.50
C LYS A 78 6.63 -9.83 -4.24
N SER A 79 7.22 -9.33 -5.31
CA SER A 79 8.44 -8.52 -5.26
C SER A 79 8.34 -7.39 -6.28
N PRO A 80 8.75 -6.17 -5.92
CA PRO A 80 8.77 -5.07 -6.87
C PRO A 80 9.90 -5.24 -7.89
N LEU A 81 9.74 -4.70 -9.09
CA LEU A 81 10.83 -4.61 -10.09
C LEU A 81 11.92 -3.61 -9.65
N GLN A 82 11.52 -2.61 -8.92
CA GLN A 82 12.36 -1.53 -8.39
C GLN A 82 11.89 -1.25 -6.96
N ASP A 83 12.76 -0.69 -6.13
CA ASP A 83 12.36 -0.21 -4.81
C ASP A 83 11.15 0.73 -4.95
N PRO A 84 10.07 0.57 -4.15
CA PRO A 84 8.91 1.45 -4.19
C PRO A 84 9.31 2.92 -4.04
N ILE A 85 8.62 3.78 -4.76
CA ILE A 85 8.71 5.22 -4.60
C ILE A 85 7.73 5.60 -3.51
N CYS A 86 8.19 6.30 -2.48
CA CYS A 86 7.36 6.72 -1.37
C CYS A 86 7.34 8.24 -1.24
N LEU A 87 6.18 8.79 -0.84
CA LEU A 87 6.03 10.20 -0.52
C LEU A 87 6.05 10.41 0.99
N GLY A 88 6.95 11.25 1.45
CA GLY A 88 6.94 11.75 2.82
C GLY A 88 6.10 13.00 2.95
N LEU A 89 5.45 13.15 4.13
CA LEU A 89 4.76 14.39 4.52
C LEU A 89 3.63 14.83 3.57
N ASN A 90 3.00 13.91 2.86
CA ASN A 90 2.01 14.23 1.82
C ASN A 90 0.59 14.48 2.37
N TYR A 91 0.43 14.54 3.69
CA TYR A 91 -0.78 15.03 4.38
C TYR A 91 -0.38 16.20 5.27
N LEU A 92 -1.10 17.32 5.17
CA LEU A 92 -0.73 18.55 5.89
C LEU A 92 -0.64 18.35 7.41
N ASP A 93 -1.58 17.59 7.98
CA ASP A 93 -1.63 17.34 9.42
C ASP A 93 -0.46 16.45 9.88
N HIS A 94 -0.09 15.45 9.07
CA HIS A 94 1.09 14.62 9.33
C HIS A 94 2.39 15.41 9.17
N ALA A 95 2.48 16.32 8.19
CA ALA A 95 3.64 17.19 8.05
C ALA A 95 3.86 18.04 9.32
N LYS A 96 2.80 18.66 9.85
CA LYS A 96 2.86 19.42 11.11
C LYS A 96 3.22 18.55 12.33
N GLU A 97 2.65 17.33 12.39
CA GLU A 97 2.94 16.34 13.43
C GLU A 97 4.43 15.95 13.44
N SER A 98 4.99 15.66 12.26
CA SER A 98 6.40 15.29 12.08
C SER A 98 7.34 16.45 12.45
N MET A 99 7.03 17.67 12.01
CA MET A 99 7.81 18.87 12.34
C MET A 99 7.81 19.13 13.85
N ARG A 100 6.65 19.02 14.50
CA ARG A 100 6.54 19.15 15.96
C ARG A 100 7.39 18.11 16.69
N PHE A 101 7.36 16.84 16.26
CA PHE A 101 8.17 15.78 16.87
C PHE A 101 9.68 16.07 16.74
N LYS A 102 10.12 16.66 15.63
CA LYS A 102 11.50 17.05 15.40
C LYS A 102 11.89 18.39 16.06
N GLY A 103 10.93 19.12 16.63
CA GLY A 103 11.15 20.47 17.15
C GLY A 103 11.38 21.53 16.06
N GLU A 104 10.94 21.27 14.84
CA GLU A 104 11.02 22.17 13.69
C GLU A 104 9.81 23.11 13.65
N LYS A 105 9.97 24.29 13.01
CA LYS A 105 8.86 25.21 12.78
C LYS A 105 7.99 24.72 11.62
N ASP A 106 6.68 24.95 11.72
CA ASP A 106 5.75 24.68 10.63
C ASP A 106 6.19 25.40 9.36
N SER A 107 6.32 24.65 8.28
CA SER A 107 6.60 25.18 6.94
C SER A 107 5.66 24.52 5.92
N LYS A 108 5.28 25.29 4.91
CA LYS A 108 4.51 24.74 3.78
C LYS A 108 5.47 23.99 2.86
N LEU A 109 5.09 22.75 2.51
CA LEU A 109 5.81 22.00 1.50
C LEU A 109 5.48 22.58 0.12
N GLU A 110 6.50 23.03 -0.59
CA GLU A 110 6.38 23.56 -1.95
C GLU A 110 6.51 22.43 -3.01
N ASN A 111 7.24 21.38 -2.68
CA ASN A 111 7.50 20.24 -3.56
C ASN A 111 7.34 18.93 -2.80
N PRO A 112 7.00 17.82 -3.51
CA PRO A 112 6.92 16.49 -2.90
C PRO A 112 8.26 16.05 -2.32
N VAL A 113 8.21 15.35 -1.19
CA VAL A 113 9.37 14.70 -0.59
C VAL A 113 9.38 13.25 -1.01
N TYR A 114 10.24 12.89 -1.95
CA TYR A 114 10.39 11.51 -2.41
C TYR A 114 11.48 10.78 -1.66
N PHE A 115 11.23 9.52 -1.35
CA PHE A 115 12.25 8.58 -0.87
C PHE A 115 11.95 7.18 -1.43
N SER A 116 12.92 6.28 -1.35
CA SER A 116 12.72 4.87 -1.68
C SER A 116 12.78 4.01 -0.42
N LYS A 117 12.06 2.90 -0.45
CA LYS A 117 12.05 1.88 0.59
C LYS A 117 12.59 0.58 -0.02
N ARG A 118 13.72 0.07 0.49
CA ARG A 118 14.29 -1.19 0.02
C ARG A 118 13.36 -2.34 0.37
N VAL A 119 12.76 -2.95 -0.64
CA VAL A 119 11.82 -4.05 -0.49
C VAL A 119 12.26 -5.22 -1.35
N GLY A 120 12.80 -6.28 -0.72
CA GLY A 120 13.11 -7.53 -1.43
C GLY A 120 11.85 -8.30 -1.79
N PHE A 121 10.85 -8.24 -0.91
CA PHE A 121 9.50 -8.77 -1.09
C PHE A 121 8.50 -7.97 -0.25
N PHE A 122 7.25 -7.91 -0.70
CA PHE A 122 6.16 -7.36 0.10
C PHE A 122 5.64 -8.41 1.07
N SER A 123 5.38 -8.00 2.32
CA SER A 123 4.80 -8.89 3.32
C SER A 123 3.32 -9.12 3.05
N ASP A 124 2.88 -10.37 3.27
CA ASP A 124 1.50 -10.80 3.02
C ASP A 124 0.49 -10.11 3.96
N PRO A 125 -0.78 -10.03 3.58
CA PRO A 125 -1.86 -9.73 4.52
C PRO A 125 -1.85 -10.72 5.70
N ASN A 126 -2.07 -10.22 6.93
CA ASN A 126 -1.96 -10.97 8.18
C ASN A 126 -0.54 -11.53 8.45
N SER A 127 0.49 -10.91 7.90
CA SER A 127 1.86 -11.30 8.16
C SER A 127 2.33 -10.87 9.55
N VAL A 128 3.43 -11.49 9.92
CA VAL A 128 4.19 -11.13 11.11
C VAL A 128 5.38 -10.29 10.71
N PHE A 129 5.59 -9.18 11.41
CA PHE A 129 6.81 -8.38 11.34
C PHE A 129 7.63 -8.60 12.60
N SER A 130 8.86 -9.09 12.46
CA SER A 130 9.79 -9.24 13.58
C SER A 130 10.45 -7.90 13.89
N LYS A 131 10.11 -7.31 15.05
CA LYS A 131 10.67 -6.04 15.51
C LYS A 131 12.19 -6.17 15.80
N GLY A 132 12.63 -7.34 16.24
CA GLY A 132 14.01 -7.55 16.65
C GLY A 132 14.47 -6.62 17.78
N ARG A 133 15.79 -6.53 17.98
CA ARG A 133 16.40 -5.66 19.02
C ARG A 133 17.00 -4.36 18.45
N PHE A 134 16.82 -4.09 17.17
CA PHE A 134 17.48 -2.98 16.48
C PHE A 134 16.72 -1.66 16.61
N THR A 135 15.43 -1.67 16.97
CA THR A 135 14.63 -0.46 17.19
C THR A 135 13.72 -0.57 18.41
N ASN A 136 13.59 0.55 19.12
CA ASN A 136 12.60 0.74 20.19
C ASN A 136 11.51 1.74 19.78
N GLN A 137 11.54 2.23 18.54
CA GLN A 137 10.62 3.24 18.03
C GLN A 137 10.02 2.77 16.70
N LEU A 138 9.49 1.54 16.68
CA LEU A 138 8.76 1.01 15.54
C LEU A 138 7.39 1.70 15.44
N ASP A 139 7.07 2.20 14.26
CA ASP A 139 5.86 2.96 13.98
C ASP A 139 5.13 2.43 12.76
N TYR A 140 3.85 2.75 12.62
CA TYR A 140 2.94 2.34 11.56
C TYR A 140 2.54 3.54 10.70
N GLU A 141 2.29 3.30 9.43
CA GLU A 141 1.84 4.31 8.46
C GLU A 141 0.91 3.66 7.44
N VAL A 142 -0.42 3.89 7.57
CA VAL A 142 -1.37 3.47 6.54
C VAL A 142 -1.23 4.37 5.33
N GLU A 143 -1.08 3.77 4.14
CA GLU A 143 -0.86 4.50 2.89
C GLU A 143 -1.68 3.93 1.73
N LEU A 144 -2.23 4.81 0.90
CA LEU A 144 -2.71 4.43 -0.42
C LEU A 144 -1.52 4.11 -1.33
N VAL A 145 -1.54 2.92 -1.91
CA VAL A 145 -0.53 2.47 -2.88
C VAL A 145 -1.12 2.53 -4.27
N VAL A 146 -0.40 3.17 -5.19
CA VAL A 146 -0.72 3.27 -6.62
C VAL A 146 0.22 2.36 -7.40
N ILE A 147 -0.32 1.60 -8.34
CA ILE A 147 0.43 0.68 -9.19
C ILE A 147 0.33 1.16 -10.63
N ILE A 148 1.47 1.36 -11.29
CA ILE A 148 1.55 1.78 -12.70
C ILE A 148 1.28 0.57 -13.61
N GLY A 149 0.42 0.75 -14.61
CA GLY A 149 -0.03 -0.34 -15.51
C GLY A 149 0.73 -0.44 -16.83
N ARG A 150 1.33 0.65 -17.26
CA ARG A 150 2.12 0.71 -18.52
C ARG A 150 3.24 1.73 -18.40
N ASP A 151 4.32 1.50 -19.12
CA ASP A 151 5.44 2.43 -19.12
C ASP A 151 4.99 3.84 -19.51
N CYS A 152 5.41 4.85 -18.74
CA CYS A 152 5.09 6.24 -19.01
C CYS A 152 6.29 7.17 -18.84
N ARG A 153 6.36 8.12 -19.76
CA ARG A 153 7.41 9.14 -19.82
C ARG A 153 6.84 10.45 -20.35
N PHE A 154 7.12 11.57 -19.68
CA PHE A 154 6.61 12.89 -20.03
C PHE A 154 5.07 12.97 -20.11
N VAL A 155 4.42 12.34 -19.13
CA VAL A 155 2.96 12.30 -19.06
C VAL A 155 2.42 13.59 -18.46
N SER A 156 1.40 14.18 -19.09
CA SER A 156 0.71 15.34 -18.53
C SER A 156 -0.16 14.98 -17.33
N HIS A 157 -0.47 15.96 -16.49
CA HIS A 157 -1.37 15.77 -15.36
C HIS A 157 -2.73 15.20 -15.77
N SER A 158 -3.30 15.65 -16.89
CA SER A 158 -4.60 15.19 -17.39
C SER A 158 -4.60 13.75 -17.91
N GLU A 159 -3.45 13.21 -18.31
CA GLU A 159 -3.29 11.86 -18.85
C GLU A 159 -2.81 10.86 -17.79
N ALA A 160 -2.33 11.35 -16.64
CA ALA A 160 -1.63 10.54 -15.63
C ALA A 160 -2.46 9.33 -15.15
N MET A 161 -3.75 9.51 -14.94
CA MET A 161 -4.64 8.43 -14.48
C MET A 161 -4.78 7.29 -15.47
N ASP A 162 -4.54 7.51 -16.77
CA ASP A 162 -4.58 6.45 -17.79
C ASP A 162 -3.44 5.45 -17.64
N TYR A 163 -2.41 5.79 -16.91
CA TYR A 163 -1.26 4.94 -16.64
C TYR A 163 -1.36 4.15 -15.33
N VAL A 164 -2.37 4.42 -14.52
CA VAL A 164 -2.65 3.68 -13.28
C VAL A 164 -3.30 2.33 -13.61
N PHE A 165 -2.74 1.24 -13.08
CA PHE A 165 -3.34 -0.09 -13.11
C PHE A 165 -4.40 -0.25 -12.04
N GLY A 166 -4.07 0.14 -10.81
CA GLY A 166 -4.95 0.01 -9.66
C GLY A 166 -4.31 0.46 -8.37
N TYR A 167 -5.02 0.14 -7.28
CA TYR A 167 -4.73 0.62 -5.93
C TYR A 167 -4.65 -0.54 -4.95
N SER A 168 -3.86 -0.37 -3.90
CA SER A 168 -3.75 -1.30 -2.78
C SER A 168 -3.53 -0.53 -1.48
N ILE A 169 -3.41 -1.25 -0.36
CA ILE A 169 -3.03 -0.68 0.93
C ILE A 169 -1.59 -1.05 1.20
N GLY A 170 -0.78 -0.10 1.65
CA GLY A 170 0.53 -0.31 2.24
C GLY A 170 0.54 0.03 3.72
N ASN A 171 1.40 -0.64 4.48
CA ASN A 171 1.80 -0.21 5.82
C ASN A 171 3.29 0.09 5.78
N ASP A 172 3.66 1.38 5.72
CA ASP A 172 5.07 1.80 5.69
C ASP A 172 5.67 1.76 7.11
N LEU A 173 5.89 0.54 7.65
CA LEU A 173 6.50 0.35 8.95
C LEU A 173 7.86 1.04 9.03
N SER A 174 8.06 1.83 10.08
CA SER A 174 9.17 2.78 10.21
C SER A 174 9.87 2.65 11.55
N ALA A 175 11.21 2.51 11.55
CA ALA A 175 12.01 2.61 12.76
C ALA A 175 12.46 4.07 12.95
N ARG A 176 11.75 4.84 13.79
CA ARG A 176 11.96 6.29 13.90
C ARG A 176 13.32 6.67 14.43
N ASP A 177 13.86 5.92 15.39
CA ASP A 177 15.20 6.10 15.93
C ASP A 177 16.29 5.93 14.86
N ILE A 178 16.13 4.96 13.95
CA ILE A 178 17.04 4.75 12.82
C ILE A 178 16.80 5.81 11.74
N GLN A 179 15.54 6.11 11.42
CA GLN A 179 15.15 7.12 10.44
C GLN A 179 15.74 8.49 10.75
N LEU A 180 15.71 8.90 12.02
CA LEU A 180 16.19 10.22 12.46
C LEU A 180 17.70 10.26 12.72
N LYS A 181 18.34 9.12 12.91
CA LYS A 181 19.79 9.02 13.10
C LYS A 181 20.55 9.44 11.84
N HIS A 182 19.98 9.21 10.69
CA HIS A 182 20.59 9.52 9.39
C HIS A 182 19.88 10.71 8.71
N LYS A 183 20.57 11.45 7.84
CA LYS A 183 19.95 12.54 7.07
C LYS A 183 18.90 12.03 6.09
N GLN A 184 19.11 10.82 5.54
CA GLN A 184 18.18 10.14 4.64
C GLN A 184 17.39 9.10 5.42
N TRP A 185 16.09 8.96 5.13
CA TRP A 185 15.19 8.05 5.85
C TRP A 185 15.39 6.58 5.50
N TYR A 186 16.14 6.33 4.45
CA TYR A 186 16.32 5.03 3.81
C TYR A 186 16.51 3.86 4.79
N ALA A 187 17.45 3.95 5.73
CA ALA A 187 17.74 2.86 6.67
C ALA A 187 16.55 2.55 7.61
N GLY A 188 15.89 3.59 8.15
CA GLY A 188 14.74 3.43 9.05
C GLY A 188 13.46 2.97 8.35
N LYS A 189 13.40 3.11 7.03
CA LYS A 189 12.30 2.71 6.18
C LYS A 189 12.51 1.35 5.47
N SER A 190 13.74 0.83 5.45
CA SER A 190 14.13 -0.34 4.64
C SER A 190 14.43 -1.59 5.49
N LEU A 191 13.65 -1.82 6.53
CA LEU A 191 13.75 -3.05 7.32
C LEU A 191 13.15 -4.21 6.54
N GLU A 192 13.72 -5.40 6.66
CA GLU A 192 13.20 -6.58 5.97
C GLU A 192 11.76 -6.88 6.44
N GLY A 193 10.84 -7.05 5.48
CA GLY A 193 9.43 -7.30 5.76
C GLY A 193 8.64 -6.08 6.23
N SER A 194 9.22 -4.86 6.25
CA SER A 194 8.58 -3.64 6.76
C SER A 194 7.60 -2.99 5.79
N PHE A 195 7.22 -3.68 4.69
CA PHE A 195 6.20 -3.18 3.78
C PHE A 195 5.14 -4.24 3.47
N PRO A 196 4.19 -4.47 4.40
CA PRO A 196 2.97 -5.20 4.09
C PRO A 196 2.20 -4.51 2.97
N LEU A 197 1.69 -5.33 2.01
CA LEU A 197 0.93 -4.85 0.84
C LEU A 197 -0.30 -5.72 0.62
N GLY A 198 -1.45 -5.12 0.41
CA GLY A 198 -2.68 -5.84 0.10
C GLY A 198 -3.94 -5.19 0.69
N PRO A 199 -5.02 -5.96 0.92
CA PRO A 199 -5.18 -7.40 0.67
C PRO A 199 -5.36 -7.77 -0.82
N CYS A 200 -5.65 -6.79 -1.67
CA CYS A 200 -5.88 -6.97 -3.11
C CYS A 200 -5.39 -5.76 -3.90
N ILE A 201 -5.41 -5.85 -5.22
CA ILE A 201 -5.34 -4.72 -6.13
C ILE A 201 -6.75 -4.43 -6.64
N VAL A 202 -7.28 -3.26 -6.32
CA VAL A 202 -8.52 -2.75 -6.91
C VAL A 202 -8.16 -2.04 -8.21
N LEU A 203 -8.70 -2.50 -9.33
CA LEU A 203 -8.39 -1.92 -10.63
C LEU A 203 -8.93 -0.49 -10.73
N ARG A 204 -8.22 0.37 -11.43
CA ARG A 204 -8.44 1.82 -11.52
C ARG A 204 -9.92 2.21 -11.72
N ASP A 205 -10.62 1.57 -12.66
CA ASP A 205 -11.99 1.95 -13.01
C ASP A 205 -13.05 1.38 -12.05
N SER A 206 -12.61 0.65 -10.99
CA SER A 206 -13.50 0.13 -9.92
C SER A 206 -13.59 1.03 -8.71
N LEU A 207 -12.73 2.04 -8.59
CA LEU A 207 -12.61 2.85 -7.38
C LEU A 207 -12.21 4.28 -7.73
N ASP A 208 -12.93 5.25 -7.18
CA ASP A 208 -12.50 6.66 -7.20
C ASP A 208 -11.50 6.90 -6.05
N ALA A 209 -10.21 6.86 -6.38
CA ALA A 209 -9.15 7.01 -5.40
C ALA A 209 -8.98 8.44 -4.85
N HIS A 210 -9.73 9.42 -5.38
CA HIS A 210 -9.60 10.83 -4.97
C HIS A 210 -10.17 11.09 -3.57
N ASN A 211 -11.22 10.38 -3.16
CA ASN A 211 -11.89 10.64 -1.89
C ASN A 211 -12.27 9.34 -1.15
N LEU A 212 -11.27 8.63 -0.66
CA LEU A 212 -11.44 7.41 0.12
C LEU A 212 -11.15 7.68 1.60
N THR A 213 -11.95 7.11 2.47
CA THR A 213 -11.61 7.05 3.90
C THR A 213 -10.39 6.17 4.10
N ILE A 214 -9.39 6.68 4.83
CA ILE A 214 -8.15 5.98 5.19
C ILE A 214 -7.98 5.99 6.71
N LYS A 215 -7.76 4.80 7.31
CA LYS A 215 -7.67 4.62 8.75
C LYS A 215 -6.59 3.62 9.12
N SER A 216 -6.03 3.78 10.33
CA SER A 216 -5.29 2.71 10.99
C SER A 216 -5.76 2.51 12.43
N PHE A 217 -5.62 1.27 12.88
CA PHE A 217 -5.94 0.86 14.24
C PHE A 217 -4.73 0.12 14.82
N VAL A 218 -4.50 0.27 16.13
CA VAL A 218 -3.56 -0.58 16.87
C VAL A 218 -4.35 -1.26 17.98
N ASN A 219 -4.41 -2.58 17.97
CA ASN A 219 -5.21 -3.39 18.90
C ASN A 219 -6.70 -2.95 18.94
N GLY A 220 -7.25 -2.57 17.80
CA GLY A 220 -8.62 -2.08 17.66
C GLY A 220 -8.83 -0.61 18.06
N GLU A 221 -7.81 0.10 18.61
CA GLU A 221 -7.89 1.53 18.88
C GLU A 221 -7.59 2.33 17.63
N LEU A 222 -8.51 3.21 17.22
CA LEU A 222 -8.33 4.11 16.10
C LEU A 222 -7.15 5.05 16.33
N ARG A 223 -6.19 5.07 15.40
CA ARG A 223 -4.98 5.88 15.46
C ARG A 223 -4.91 6.93 14.36
N GLN A 224 -5.07 6.53 13.12
CA GLN A 224 -5.09 7.44 11.98
C GLN A 224 -6.50 7.47 11.37
N HIS A 225 -6.97 8.64 10.97
CA HIS A 225 -8.25 8.79 10.29
C HIS A 225 -8.22 10.04 9.41
N SER A 226 -8.32 9.85 8.10
CA SER A 226 -8.32 10.93 7.10
C SER A 226 -9.08 10.51 5.84
N SER A 227 -8.93 11.32 4.79
CA SER A 227 -9.38 11.01 3.43
C SER A 227 -8.22 11.22 2.46
N THR A 228 -8.18 10.44 1.38
CA THR A 228 -7.24 10.65 0.27
C THR A 228 -7.44 11.99 -0.42
N ALA A 229 -8.58 12.64 -0.26
CA ALA A 229 -8.81 14.02 -0.71
C ALA A 229 -7.90 15.06 -0.01
N ASN A 230 -7.29 14.69 1.13
CA ASN A 230 -6.38 15.55 1.89
C ASN A 230 -4.91 15.40 1.49
N LEU A 231 -4.60 14.63 0.43
CA LEU A 231 -3.27 14.57 -0.15
C LEU A 231 -2.84 15.96 -0.62
N ILE A 232 -1.63 16.40 -0.23
CA ILE A 232 -1.05 17.68 -0.67
C ILE A 232 -0.71 17.61 -2.15
N PHE A 233 -0.09 16.51 -2.58
CA PHE A 233 0.22 16.20 -3.97
C PHE A 233 -0.59 14.97 -4.37
N ASP A 234 -1.54 15.17 -5.26
CA ASP A 234 -2.44 14.11 -5.74
C ASP A 234 -1.73 13.12 -6.69
N ILE A 235 -2.40 12.03 -7.02
CA ILE A 235 -1.84 10.97 -7.88
C ILE A 235 -1.41 11.52 -9.26
N PRO A 236 -2.24 12.33 -9.96
CA PRO A 236 -1.84 12.92 -11.24
C PRO A 236 -0.59 13.78 -11.16
N THR A 237 -0.48 14.63 -10.13
CA THR A 237 0.70 15.47 -9.89
C THR A 237 1.96 14.64 -9.75
N VAL A 238 1.92 13.59 -8.92
CA VAL A 238 3.07 12.70 -8.66
C VAL A 238 3.51 11.97 -9.92
N ILE A 239 2.57 11.38 -10.68
CA ILE A 239 2.88 10.66 -11.92
C ILE A 239 3.43 11.61 -12.98
N SER A 240 2.81 12.77 -13.16
CA SER A 240 3.26 13.78 -14.13
C SER A 240 4.68 14.24 -13.82
N GLU A 241 4.96 14.59 -12.58
CA GLU A 241 6.28 15.06 -12.16
C GLU A 241 7.35 13.99 -12.33
N LEU A 242 7.15 12.79 -11.76
CA LEU A 242 8.12 11.70 -11.81
C LEU A 242 8.38 11.23 -13.24
N SER A 243 7.33 11.12 -14.07
CA SER A 243 7.49 10.76 -15.49
C SER A 243 8.26 11.83 -16.28
N GLY A 244 8.31 13.07 -15.79
CA GLY A 244 9.16 14.13 -16.30
C GLY A 244 10.66 13.87 -16.11
N TYR A 245 11.04 13.16 -15.06
CA TYR A 245 12.44 12.87 -14.71
C TYR A 245 12.94 11.54 -15.26
N PHE A 246 12.13 10.47 -15.15
CA PHE A 246 12.48 9.12 -15.59
C PHE A 246 11.25 8.33 -16.07
N THR A 247 11.45 7.21 -16.72
CA THR A 247 10.35 6.32 -17.13
C THR A 247 9.81 5.59 -15.90
N LEU A 248 8.54 5.80 -15.58
CA LEU A 248 7.79 4.94 -14.67
C LEU A 248 7.38 3.69 -15.45
N ARG A 249 7.91 2.53 -15.06
CA ARG A 249 7.62 1.25 -15.72
C ARG A 249 6.32 0.64 -15.24
N ALA A 250 5.69 -0.17 -16.09
CA ALA A 250 4.59 -1.03 -15.66
C ALA A 250 5.02 -1.86 -14.44
N GLY A 251 4.16 -1.91 -13.41
CA GLY A 251 4.46 -2.54 -12.13
C GLY A 251 5.21 -1.65 -11.13
N THR A 252 5.56 -0.39 -11.47
CA THR A 252 6.08 0.56 -10.48
C THR A 252 5.05 0.76 -9.38
N VAL A 253 5.51 0.67 -8.13
CA VAL A 253 4.72 0.87 -6.90
C VAL A 253 5.03 2.24 -6.32
N ILE A 254 3.99 3.05 -6.12
CA ILE A 254 4.10 4.40 -5.53
C ILE A 254 3.23 4.43 -4.26
N SER A 255 3.83 4.71 -3.12
CA SER A 255 3.15 4.88 -1.83
C SER A 255 2.93 6.36 -1.59
N MET A 256 1.66 6.77 -1.40
CA MET A 256 1.23 8.16 -1.50
C MET A 256 1.39 8.96 -0.21
N GLY A 257 1.98 8.39 0.83
CA GLY A 257 2.15 9.02 2.13
C GLY A 257 1.00 8.72 3.08
N THR A 258 1.24 8.99 4.36
CA THR A 258 0.36 8.65 5.49
C THR A 258 -0.25 9.90 6.12
N PRO A 259 -1.51 9.83 6.66
CA PRO A 259 -2.09 10.90 7.46
C PRO A 259 -1.53 10.95 8.88
N SER A 260 -1.89 11.99 9.65
CA SER A 260 -1.55 12.12 11.07
C SER A 260 -2.14 11.00 11.93
N GLY A 261 -1.58 10.82 13.13
CA GLY A 261 -1.95 9.78 14.11
C GLY A 261 -0.97 8.63 14.15
N VAL A 262 0.22 8.78 13.56
CA VAL A 262 1.34 7.84 13.72
C VAL A 262 1.85 7.85 15.16
N GLY A 263 2.50 6.76 15.60
CA GLY A 263 2.96 6.61 16.98
C GLY A 263 3.85 7.73 17.50
N MET A 264 4.74 8.26 16.66
CA MET A 264 5.60 9.39 17.02
C MET A 264 4.83 10.70 17.24
N GLY A 265 3.62 10.83 16.70
CA GLY A 265 2.80 12.05 16.80
C GLY A 265 2.11 12.24 18.14
N PHE A 266 2.00 11.20 18.96
CA PHE A 266 1.39 11.27 20.28
C PHE A 266 2.31 11.96 21.32
N VAL A 267 1.71 12.48 22.39
CA VAL A 267 2.44 13.06 23.50
C VAL A 267 1.97 12.38 24.81
N PRO A 268 2.79 11.49 25.40
CA PRO A 268 4.07 10.97 24.91
C PRO A 268 3.90 10.08 23.67
N PRO A 269 4.98 9.84 22.86
CA PRO A 269 4.94 8.94 21.71
C PRO A 269 4.47 7.51 22.06
N ARG A 270 3.76 6.86 21.13
CA ARG A 270 3.14 5.54 21.31
C ARG A 270 3.60 4.59 20.19
N PHE A 271 4.82 4.09 20.31
CA PHE A 271 5.40 3.16 19.35
C PHE A 271 4.83 1.74 19.52
N LEU A 272 5.00 0.93 18.46
CA LEU A 272 4.56 -0.46 18.45
C LEU A 272 5.42 -1.34 19.34
N GLU A 273 4.75 -2.22 20.06
CA GLU A 273 5.37 -3.22 20.94
C GLU A 273 5.09 -4.64 20.43
N VAL A 274 5.87 -5.60 20.92
CA VAL A 274 5.66 -7.03 20.65
C VAL A 274 4.27 -7.45 21.14
N GLY A 275 3.50 -8.10 20.27
CA GLY A 275 2.11 -8.48 20.51
C GLY A 275 1.08 -7.56 19.88
N ASP A 276 1.46 -6.33 19.47
CA ASP A 276 0.53 -5.42 18.81
C ASP A 276 0.09 -5.94 17.44
N VAL A 277 -1.15 -5.60 17.08
CA VAL A 277 -1.73 -5.81 15.77
C VAL A 277 -2.09 -4.46 15.18
N VAL A 278 -1.51 -4.16 14.02
CA VAL A 278 -1.82 -2.97 13.22
C VAL A 278 -2.79 -3.37 12.13
N SER A 279 -3.95 -2.68 12.05
CA SER A 279 -4.93 -2.82 10.96
C SER A 279 -4.97 -1.54 10.15
N CYS A 280 -4.60 -1.61 8.88
CA CYS A 280 -4.70 -0.52 7.90
C CYS A 280 -5.95 -0.74 7.05
N GLU A 281 -6.86 0.24 7.02
CA GLU A 281 -8.13 0.17 6.30
C GLU A 281 -8.23 1.31 5.29
N ILE A 282 -8.57 1.00 4.05
CA ILE A 282 -8.95 1.98 3.03
C ILE A 282 -10.27 1.56 2.40
N GLU A 283 -11.18 2.51 2.37
CA GLU A 283 -12.52 2.34 1.78
C GLU A 283 -12.45 1.76 0.37
N GLY A 284 -13.25 0.73 0.10
CA GLY A 284 -13.32 0.05 -1.21
C GLY A 284 -12.14 -0.88 -1.52
N ILE A 285 -11.06 -0.87 -0.71
CA ILE A 285 -9.92 -1.76 -0.90
C ILE A 285 -9.95 -2.92 0.10
N GLY A 286 -10.17 -2.65 1.40
CA GLY A 286 -10.25 -3.66 2.44
C GLY A 286 -9.42 -3.34 3.67
N ILE A 287 -8.95 -4.39 4.36
CA ILE A 287 -8.15 -4.31 5.58
C ILE A 287 -6.86 -5.11 5.43
N LEU A 288 -5.75 -4.51 5.81
CA LEU A 288 -4.42 -5.10 5.83
C LEU A 288 -3.91 -5.16 7.27
N ASP A 289 -3.86 -6.35 7.84
CA ASP A 289 -3.37 -6.57 9.20
C ASP A 289 -1.89 -6.97 9.21
N THR A 290 -1.18 -6.49 10.24
CA THR A 290 0.21 -6.85 10.52
C THR A 290 0.38 -7.08 12.02
N ARG A 291 0.91 -8.24 12.43
CA ARG A 291 1.23 -8.56 13.80
C ARG A 291 2.71 -8.28 14.09
N ILE A 292 3.01 -7.67 15.23
CA ILE A 292 4.37 -7.38 15.65
C ILE A 292 4.85 -8.50 16.58
N GLU A 293 5.96 -9.13 16.24
CA GLU A 293 6.59 -10.17 17.06
C GLU A 293 8.06 -9.84 17.39
N SER A 294 8.70 -10.63 18.23
CA SER A 294 10.09 -10.46 18.66
C SER A 294 11.10 -10.88 17.59
#